data_95c9d197270d42288d6e0c9538fa74d1
#
_entry.id   95c9d197270d42288d6e0c9538fa74d1
#
_cell.length_a   1.000
_cell.length_b   1.000
_cell.length_c   1.000
_cell.angle_alpha   90.00
_cell.angle_beta   90.00
_cell.angle_gamma   90.00
#
_symmetry.space_group_name_H-M   'P 1'
#
loop_
_entity.id
_entity.type
_entity.pdbx_description
1 polymer ?
#
loop_
_entity_poly.entity_id
_entity_poly.type
_entity_poly.pdbx_seq_one_letter_code
_entity_poly.pdbx_strand_id
1 'polypeptide(L)'
;KRQLCQTYTGISTCIAEELAYRARVDGGHPANCLDEPMKDALYNAFDALMSDVRNGIYHPDMVTDNGVPAEFAAVKLSMYDNHTEYDSISRLIIDYYRQKEIATRIHQKSVDIRRIVTTHLERAYKKLDIQEKQIKDTEKKDKYRIYGELLTTYAYGIPAGSKEYEALNYYDNTTIKIPLDNTLTPIENANKYFARYNKLKRTYEAGIRLIQEITEEISYPVSYTHLRAHET
;
A
#
# COMPACT_ATOMS: atom_id res chain seq x y z
N LYS A 1 10.22 37.55 -11.57
CA LYS A 1 11.25 36.75 -10.88
C LYS A 1 12.36 36.21 -11.79
N ARG A 2 12.03 35.54 -12.90
CA ARG A 2 13.04 34.94 -13.81
C ARG A 2 14.09 35.97 -14.29
N GLN A 3 13.67 37.18 -14.60
CA GLN A 3 14.56 38.25 -15.05
C GLN A 3 15.59 38.65 -13.95
N LEU A 4 15.14 38.75 -12.70
CA LEU A 4 16.01 39.05 -11.55
C LEU A 4 17.10 37.99 -11.37
N CYS A 5 16.73 36.71 -11.40
CA CYS A 5 17.67 35.60 -11.26
C CYS A 5 18.69 35.53 -12.43
N GLN A 6 18.28 35.94 -13.64
CA GLN A 6 19.17 35.93 -14.81
C GLN A 6 20.11 37.15 -14.88
N THR A 7 19.66 38.29 -14.37
CA THR A 7 20.42 39.53 -14.42
C THR A 7 21.40 39.66 -13.27
N TYR A 8 21.03 39.22 -12.08
CA TYR A 8 21.86 39.43 -10.89
C TYR A 8 22.38 38.11 -10.35
N THR A 9 23.69 37.94 -10.33
CA THR A 9 24.34 36.79 -9.70
C THR A 9 24.13 36.83 -8.20
N GLY A 10 23.70 35.68 -7.63
CA GLY A 10 23.42 35.54 -6.19
C GLY A 10 21.94 35.73 -5.80
N ILE A 11 21.10 36.17 -6.73
CA ILE A 11 19.64 36.18 -6.51
C ILE A 11 19.05 34.82 -6.87
N SER A 12 18.66 34.04 -5.86
CA SER A 12 17.95 32.78 -6.07
C SER A 12 16.48 33.01 -6.43
N THR A 13 15.80 31.95 -6.90
CA THR A 13 14.35 32.03 -7.18
C THR A 13 13.55 32.42 -5.94
N CYS A 14 13.92 31.87 -4.78
CA CYS A 14 13.30 32.19 -3.49
C CYS A 14 13.44 33.68 -3.15
N ILE A 15 14.64 34.25 -3.29
CA ILE A 15 14.87 35.68 -3.05
C ILE A 15 14.12 36.56 -4.05
N ALA A 16 14.05 36.15 -5.32
CA ALA A 16 13.31 36.90 -6.36
C ALA A 16 11.76 36.83 -6.07
N GLU A 17 11.26 35.76 -5.50
CA GLU A 17 9.87 35.66 -5.05
C GLU A 17 9.61 36.56 -3.81
N GLU A 18 10.50 36.55 -2.85
CA GLU A 18 10.43 37.42 -1.69
C GLU A 18 10.45 38.91 -2.07
N LEU A 19 11.30 39.30 -3.03
CA LEU A 19 11.32 40.67 -3.55
C LEU A 19 9.99 41.06 -4.21
N ALA A 20 9.43 40.16 -5.02
CA ALA A 20 8.13 40.40 -5.65
C ALA A 20 7.01 40.51 -4.59
N TYR A 21 7.04 39.66 -3.57
CA TYR A 21 6.11 39.71 -2.44
C TYR A 21 6.21 41.02 -1.66
N ARG A 22 7.42 41.50 -1.29
CA ARG A 22 7.64 42.78 -0.61
C ARG A 22 7.17 43.96 -1.44
N ALA A 23 7.37 43.87 -2.76
CA ALA A 23 6.91 44.91 -3.72
C ALA A 23 5.39 44.80 -3.99
N ARG A 24 4.70 43.80 -3.49
CA ARG A 24 3.28 43.48 -3.80
C ARG A 24 3.03 43.33 -5.31
N VAL A 25 3.98 42.75 -6.02
CA VAL A 25 3.92 42.46 -7.45
C VAL A 25 3.82 40.93 -7.64
N ASP A 26 2.99 40.50 -8.57
CA ASP A 26 2.95 39.07 -8.93
C ASP A 26 4.28 38.68 -9.60
N GLY A 27 5.03 37.79 -8.96
CA GLY A 27 6.32 37.29 -9.46
C GLY A 27 6.21 36.53 -10.78
N GLY A 28 5.02 36.11 -11.20
CA GLY A 28 4.71 35.51 -12.49
C GLY A 28 4.51 36.51 -13.62
N HIS A 29 4.30 37.78 -13.30
CA HIS A 29 3.99 38.81 -14.28
C HIS A 29 5.18 39.06 -15.25
N PRO A 30 4.95 39.20 -16.57
CA PRO A 30 6.01 39.55 -17.51
C PRO A 30 6.60 40.92 -17.18
N ALA A 31 7.94 41.04 -17.22
CA ALA A 31 8.60 42.29 -16.84
C ALA A 31 8.24 43.50 -17.73
N ASN A 32 7.85 43.28 -18.98
CA ASN A 32 7.39 44.30 -19.90
C ASN A 32 5.96 44.80 -19.62
N CYS A 33 5.21 44.10 -18.79
CA CYS A 33 3.83 44.48 -18.43
C CYS A 33 3.77 45.23 -17.08
N LEU A 34 4.92 45.48 -16.42
CA LEU A 34 4.99 46.22 -15.17
C LEU A 34 4.78 47.70 -15.46
N ASP A 35 3.87 48.34 -14.76
CA ASP A 35 3.72 49.80 -14.76
C ASP A 35 4.82 50.50 -13.93
N GLU A 36 4.96 51.83 -14.03
CA GLU A 36 6.01 52.57 -13.33
C GLU A 36 5.89 52.42 -11.77
N PRO A 37 4.70 52.49 -11.14
CA PRO A 37 4.60 52.27 -9.71
C PRO A 37 5.07 50.85 -9.26
N MET A 38 4.79 49.82 -10.04
CA MET A 38 5.27 48.45 -9.77
C MET A 38 6.81 48.33 -9.92
N LYS A 39 7.39 49.00 -10.91
CA LYS A 39 8.85 49.07 -11.08
C LYS A 39 9.52 49.78 -9.92
N ASP A 40 8.96 50.92 -9.48
CA ASP A 40 9.49 51.68 -8.35
C ASP A 40 9.37 50.85 -7.03
N ALA A 41 8.25 50.18 -6.79
CA ALA A 41 8.08 49.31 -5.65
C ALA A 41 9.08 48.14 -5.62
N LEU A 42 9.31 47.49 -6.80
CA LEU A 42 10.28 46.42 -6.94
C LEU A 42 11.74 46.92 -6.76
N TYR A 43 12.06 48.09 -7.31
CA TYR A 43 13.34 48.72 -7.11
C TYR A 43 13.61 49.06 -5.64
N ASN A 44 12.66 49.66 -4.96
CA ASN A 44 12.77 49.98 -3.55
C ASN A 44 12.94 48.74 -2.66
N ALA A 45 12.21 47.66 -2.94
CA ALA A 45 12.36 46.38 -2.22
C ALA A 45 13.77 45.77 -2.49
N PHE A 46 14.26 45.85 -3.71
CA PHE A 46 15.59 45.39 -4.07
C PHE A 46 16.70 46.24 -3.41
N ASP A 47 16.59 47.58 -3.48
CA ASP A 47 17.59 48.48 -2.88
C ASP A 47 17.65 48.34 -1.36
N ALA A 48 16.51 48.18 -0.69
CA ALA A 48 16.46 47.90 0.74
C ALA A 48 17.18 46.60 1.10
N LEU A 49 16.95 45.52 0.34
CA LEU A 49 17.62 44.23 0.55
C LEU A 49 19.13 44.36 0.32
N MET A 50 19.55 45.07 -0.75
CA MET A 50 20.96 45.28 -1.06
C MET A 50 21.64 46.20 -0.04
N SER A 51 20.93 47.13 0.52
CA SER A 51 21.44 47.99 1.61
C SER A 51 21.71 47.15 2.88
N ASP A 52 20.79 46.26 3.26
CA ASP A 52 21.01 45.35 4.39
C ASP A 52 22.24 44.47 4.18
N VAL A 53 22.38 43.90 2.99
CA VAL A 53 23.56 43.07 2.60
C VAL A 53 24.85 43.85 2.67
N ARG A 54 24.88 45.12 2.16
CA ARG A 54 26.06 45.99 2.21
C ARG A 54 26.46 46.37 3.64
N ASN A 55 25.47 46.50 4.51
CA ASN A 55 25.67 46.85 5.93
C ASN A 55 25.95 45.59 6.79
N GLY A 56 25.97 44.39 6.22
CA GLY A 56 26.16 43.15 6.96
C GLY A 56 25.00 42.76 7.85
N ILE A 57 23.82 43.28 7.56
CA ILE A 57 22.58 42.97 8.30
C ILE A 57 21.93 41.76 7.69
N TYR A 58 21.92 40.67 8.43
CA TYR A 58 21.35 39.38 7.98
C TYR A 58 20.31 38.89 8.97
N HIS A 59 19.23 38.32 8.46
CA HIS A 59 18.17 37.66 9.22
C HIS A 59 17.98 36.24 8.67
N PRO A 60 18.87 35.30 9.05
CA PRO A 60 18.81 33.94 8.56
C PRO A 60 17.46 33.32 8.92
N ASP A 61 16.76 32.81 7.94
CA ASP A 61 15.41 32.35 8.09
C ASP A 61 15.20 30.99 7.42
N MET A 62 14.50 30.07 8.10
CA MET A 62 14.17 28.73 7.61
C MET A 62 12.66 28.57 7.54
N VAL A 63 12.17 28.14 6.42
CA VAL A 63 10.77 27.83 6.17
C VAL A 63 10.54 26.34 6.30
N THR A 64 9.45 25.96 6.99
CA THR A 64 9.03 24.56 7.11
C THR A 64 7.67 24.37 6.48
N ASP A 65 7.54 23.26 5.73
CA ASP A 65 6.27 22.76 5.22
C ASP A 65 5.92 21.42 5.89
N ASN A 66 4.79 21.37 6.58
CA ASN A 66 4.36 20.20 7.36
C ASN A 66 5.46 19.65 8.31
N GLY A 67 6.22 20.55 8.95
CA GLY A 67 7.30 20.20 9.87
C GLY A 67 8.59 19.72 9.20
N VAL A 68 8.68 19.79 7.86
CA VAL A 68 9.90 19.45 7.10
C VAL A 68 10.51 20.74 6.54
N PRO A 69 11.83 20.94 6.66
CA PRO A 69 12.50 22.10 6.07
C PRO A 69 12.31 22.13 4.54
N ALA A 70 11.71 23.23 4.06
CA ALA A 70 11.43 23.45 2.64
C ALA A 70 12.48 24.37 2.00
N GLU A 71 12.66 25.57 2.55
CA GLU A 71 13.55 26.63 2.04
C GLU A 71 14.33 27.27 3.17
N PHE A 72 15.45 27.93 2.82
CA PHE A 72 16.18 28.79 3.76
C PHE A 72 16.87 29.94 3.02
N ALA A 73 17.08 31.03 3.75
CA ALA A 73 17.80 32.18 3.24
C ALA A 73 18.61 32.86 4.35
N ALA A 74 19.57 33.71 3.95
CA ALA A 74 20.29 34.60 4.87
C ALA A 74 19.50 35.85 5.21
N VAL A 75 18.33 36.03 4.62
CA VAL A 75 17.40 37.16 4.80
C VAL A 75 16.04 36.63 5.16
N LYS A 76 15.23 37.46 5.82
CA LYS A 76 13.87 37.10 6.23
C LYS A 76 12.99 36.79 5.00
N LEU A 77 12.28 35.66 5.06
CA LEU A 77 11.33 35.19 4.05
C LEU A 77 9.90 35.49 4.49
N SER A 78 9.49 36.77 4.37
CA SER A 78 8.20 37.27 4.85
C SER A 78 6.99 36.78 4.03
N MET A 79 7.22 36.15 2.90
CA MET A 79 6.17 35.56 2.07
C MET A 79 5.60 34.23 2.64
N TYR A 80 6.22 33.66 3.66
CA TYR A 80 5.79 32.43 4.30
C TYR A 80 5.32 32.67 5.74
N ASP A 81 4.25 32.03 6.13
CA ASP A 81 3.72 32.12 7.52
C ASP A 81 4.52 31.23 8.50
N ASN A 82 4.99 30.06 8.03
CA ASN A 82 5.71 29.09 8.84
C ASN A 82 7.22 29.22 8.65
N HIS A 83 7.82 30.20 9.31
CA HIS A 83 9.26 30.44 9.26
C HIS A 83 9.88 30.57 10.66
N THR A 84 11.19 30.29 10.75
CA THR A 84 11.97 30.37 11.98
C THR A 84 13.25 31.15 11.74
N GLU A 85 13.42 32.25 12.48
CA GLU A 85 14.63 33.07 12.41
C GLU A 85 15.77 32.45 13.25
N TYR A 86 16.99 32.58 12.77
CA TYR A 86 18.21 32.10 13.40
C TYR A 86 19.23 33.21 13.64
N ASP A 87 20.00 33.09 14.71
CA ASP A 87 21.09 34.02 15.02
C ASP A 87 22.28 33.90 14.06
N SER A 88 22.42 32.76 13.36
CA SER A 88 23.54 32.46 12.49
C SER A 88 23.12 31.59 11.32
N ILE A 89 23.56 31.98 10.12
CA ILE A 89 23.35 31.18 8.91
C ILE A 89 24.03 29.80 8.98
N SER A 90 25.18 29.69 9.64
CA SER A 90 25.87 28.43 9.81
C SER A 90 25.05 27.44 10.65
N ARG A 91 24.42 27.92 11.73
CA ARG A 91 23.55 27.12 12.57
C ARG A 91 22.29 26.72 11.83
N LEU A 92 21.71 27.64 11.09
CA LEU A 92 20.55 27.38 10.24
C LEU A 92 20.84 26.25 9.22
N ILE A 93 21.97 26.34 8.50
CA ILE A 93 22.35 25.36 7.49
C ILE A 93 22.51 23.96 8.12
N ILE A 94 23.18 23.88 9.29
CA ILE A 94 23.35 22.62 10.00
C ILE A 94 21.99 22.02 10.38
N ASP A 95 21.09 22.82 10.95
CA ASP A 95 19.77 22.36 11.37
C ASP A 95 18.88 22.01 10.18
N TYR A 96 18.92 22.79 9.11
CA TYR A 96 18.18 22.51 7.86
C TYR A 96 18.55 21.13 7.29
N TYR A 97 19.85 20.88 7.07
CA TYR A 97 20.28 19.61 6.46
C TYR A 97 20.07 18.43 7.41
N ARG A 98 20.27 18.62 8.73
CA ARG A 98 20.00 17.58 9.73
C ARG A 98 18.53 17.17 9.74
N GLN A 99 17.62 18.15 9.80
CA GLN A 99 16.18 17.86 9.80
C GLN A 99 15.73 17.25 8.48
N LYS A 100 16.25 17.75 7.35
CA LYS A 100 15.95 17.21 6.02
C LYS A 100 16.44 15.76 5.84
N GLU A 101 17.63 15.46 6.38
CA GLU A 101 18.14 14.08 6.39
C GLU A 101 17.26 13.16 7.21
N ILE A 102 16.85 13.57 8.41
CA ILE A 102 15.94 12.80 9.26
C ILE A 102 14.61 12.55 8.54
N ALA A 103 13.99 13.58 7.98
CA ALA A 103 12.74 13.46 7.24
C ALA A 103 12.87 12.53 6.04
N THR A 104 13.96 12.63 5.28
CA THR A 104 14.25 11.76 4.13
C THR A 104 14.42 10.31 4.57
N ARG A 105 15.14 10.04 5.65
CA ARG A 105 15.32 8.70 6.21
C ARG A 105 13.99 8.09 6.69
N ILE A 106 13.16 8.89 7.37
CA ILE A 106 11.84 8.45 7.81
C ILE A 106 10.97 8.09 6.61
N HIS A 107 10.94 8.97 5.60
CA HIS A 107 10.18 8.72 4.38
C HIS A 107 10.64 7.44 3.67
N GLN A 108 11.94 7.27 3.49
CA GLN A 108 12.51 6.10 2.82
C GLN A 108 12.22 4.80 3.56
N LYS A 109 12.39 4.78 4.89
CA LYS A 109 12.03 3.63 5.71
C LYS A 109 10.52 3.31 5.65
N SER A 110 9.67 4.33 5.63
CA SER A 110 8.22 4.15 5.49
C SER A 110 7.85 3.52 4.15
N VAL A 111 8.48 3.95 3.05
CA VAL A 111 8.30 3.36 1.72
C VAL A 111 8.75 1.90 1.68
N ASP A 112 9.92 1.59 2.26
CA ASP A 112 10.44 0.23 2.31
C ASP A 112 9.53 -0.71 3.13
N ILE A 113 9.09 -0.26 4.31
CA ILE A 113 8.16 -1.04 5.14
C ILE A 113 6.84 -1.25 4.40
N ARG A 114 6.28 -0.22 3.78
CA ARG A 114 5.03 -0.34 3.00
C ARG A 114 5.18 -1.35 1.88
N ARG A 115 6.28 -1.32 1.14
CA ARG A 115 6.57 -2.27 0.07
C ARG A 115 6.64 -3.71 0.58
N ILE A 116 7.32 -3.94 1.71
CA ILE A 116 7.42 -5.26 2.34
C ILE A 116 6.04 -5.76 2.75
N VAL A 117 5.26 -4.95 3.46
CA VAL A 117 3.90 -5.28 3.90
C VAL A 117 2.99 -5.61 2.72
N THR A 118 2.99 -4.77 1.67
CA THR A 118 2.19 -5.00 0.46
C THR A 118 2.56 -6.34 -0.20
N THR A 119 3.85 -6.62 -0.33
CA THR A 119 4.33 -7.88 -0.92
C THR A 119 3.89 -9.11 -0.10
N HIS A 120 3.94 -9.02 1.23
CA HIS A 120 3.46 -10.09 2.11
C HIS A 120 1.95 -10.29 1.99
N LEU A 121 1.17 -9.22 2.00
CA LEU A 121 -0.29 -9.28 1.82
C LEU A 121 -0.67 -9.90 0.48
N GLU A 122 -0.05 -9.49 -0.62
CA GLU A 122 -0.30 -10.08 -1.94
C GLU A 122 -0.02 -11.60 -1.97
N ARG A 123 1.05 -12.05 -1.31
CA ARG A 123 1.36 -13.48 -1.19
C ARG A 123 0.33 -14.21 -0.33
N ALA A 124 -0.10 -13.62 0.78
CA ALA A 124 -1.10 -14.20 1.66
C ALA A 124 -2.46 -14.32 0.95
N TYR A 125 -2.92 -13.29 0.23
CA TYR A 125 -4.14 -13.37 -0.57
C TYR A 125 -4.09 -14.42 -1.68
N LYS A 126 -2.94 -14.57 -2.36
CA LYS A 126 -2.76 -15.65 -3.36
C LYS A 126 -2.84 -17.03 -2.73
N LYS A 127 -2.24 -17.23 -1.55
CA LYS A 127 -2.36 -18.49 -0.80
C LYS A 127 -3.81 -18.76 -0.42
N LEU A 128 -4.53 -17.74 0.06
CA LEU A 128 -5.94 -17.84 0.43
C LEU A 128 -6.81 -18.31 -0.74
N ASP A 129 -6.70 -17.67 -1.90
CA ASP A 129 -7.44 -18.03 -3.12
C ASP A 129 -7.18 -19.48 -3.55
N ILE A 130 -5.93 -19.95 -3.46
CA ILE A 130 -5.59 -21.35 -3.77
C ILE A 130 -6.25 -22.31 -2.78
N GLN A 131 -6.23 -22.00 -1.48
CA GLN A 131 -6.83 -22.86 -0.46
C GLN A 131 -8.36 -22.89 -0.56
N GLU A 132 -9.00 -21.76 -0.83
CA GLU A 132 -10.45 -21.70 -1.04
C GLU A 132 -10.88 -22.54 -2.25
N LYS A 133 -10.13 -22.49 -3.36
CA LYS A 133 -10.38 -23.35 -4.52
C LYS A 133 -10.20 -24.82 -4.20
N GLN A 134 -9.16 -25.18 -3.44
CA GLN A 134 -8.96 -26.57 -3.00
C GLN A 134 -10.09 -27.06 -2.08
N ILE A 135 -10.59 -26.23 -1.16
CA ILE A 135 -11.73 -26.59 -0.31
C ILE A 135 -12.99 -26.80 -1.16
N LYS A 136 -13.26 -25.92 -2.12
CA LYS A 136 -14.39 -26.05 -3.03
C LYS A 136 -14.38 -27.38 -3.80
N ASP A 137 -13.20 -27.83 -4.21
CA ASP A 137 -13.06 -29.14 -4.86
C ASP A 137 -13.38 -30.30 -3.92
N THR A 138 -13.30 -30.09 -2.59
CA THR A 138 -13.63 -31.12 -1.59
C THR A 138 -15.13 -31.23 -1.29
N GLU A 139 -15.97 -30.30 -1.77
CA GLU A 139 -17.43 -30.32 -1.55
C GLU A 139 -18.07 -31.62 -2.05
N LYS A 140 -17.46 -32.23 -3.08
CA LYS A 140 -17.90 -33.52 -3.64
C LYS A 140 -17.61 -34.73 -2.74
N LYS A 141 -17.01 -34.53 -1.54
CA LYS A 141 -16.64 -35.63 -0.64
C LYS A 141 -17.84 -36.48 -0.23
N ASP A 142 -18.98 -35.83 0.10
CA ASP A 142 -20.18 -36.51 0.58
C ASP A 142 -20.78 -37.44 -0.48
N LYS A 143 -20.65 -37.11 -1.76
CA LYS A 143 -21.01 -38.01 -2.86
C LYS A 143 -20.27 -39.35 -2.78
N TYR A 144 -18.96 -39.30 -2.48
CA TYR A 144 -18.17 -40.53 -2.37
C TYR A 144 -18.50 -41.33 -1.12
N ARG A 145 -18.90 -40.70 -0.02
CA ARG A 145 -19.41 -41.35 1.16
C ARG A 145 -20.70 -42.11 0.82
N ILE A 146 -21.66 -41.42 0.20
CA ILE A 146 -22.95 -42.02 -0.19
C ILE A 146 -22.72 -43.21 -1.15
N TYR A 147 -21.81 -43.06 -2.14
CA TYR A 147 -21.50 -44.17 -3.03
C TYR A 147 -20.92 -45.38 -2.30
N GLY A 148 -20.00 -45.15 -1.35
CA GLY A 148 -19.45 -46.24 -0.52
C GLY A 148 -20.53 -46.96 0.33
N GLU A 149 -21.39 -46.17 0.98
CA GLU A 149 -22.49 -46.69 1.81
C GLU A 149 -23.50 -47.50 0.97
N LEU A 150 -23.95 -46.97 -0.16
CA LEU A 150 -24.90 -47.67 -1.04
C LEU A 150 -24.30 -48.97 -1.60
N LEU A 151 -23.07 -48.95 -2.04
CA LEU A 151 -22.40 -50.16 -2.54
C LEU A 151 -22.22 -51.23 -1.45
N THR A 152 -21.99 -50.82 -0.22
CA THR A 152 -21.89 -51.76 0.91
C THR A 152 -23.24 -52.35 1.22
N THR A 153 -24.33 -51.55 1.22
CA THR A 153 -25.69 -51.97 1.52
C THR A 153 -26.21 -52.95 0.44
N TYR A 154 -25.96 -52.66 -0.83
CA TYR A 154 -26.49 -53.47 -1.94
C TYR A 154 -25.48 -54.49 -2.51
N ALA A 155 -24.35 -54.71 -1.82
CA ALA A 155 -23.23 -55.54 -2.32
C ALA A 155 -23.65 -56.91 -2.86
N TYR A 156 -24.59 -57.58 -2.20
CA TYR A 156 -25.07 -58.89 -2.58
C TYR A 156 -25.95 -58.92 -3.85
N GLY A 157 -26.52 -57.78 -4.23
CA GLY A 157 -27.36 -57.66 -5.42
C GLY A 157 -26.61 -57.17 -6.67
N ILE A 158 -25.32 -56.88 -6.56
CA ILE A 158 -24.50 -56.35 -7.68
C ILE A 158 -23.81 -57.51 -8.39
N PRO A 159 -24.05 -57.71 -9.69
CA PRO A 159 -23.37 -58.76 -10.46
C PRO A 159 -21.86 -58.47 -10.58
N ALA A 160 -21.03 -59.50 -10.49
CA ALA A 160 -19.60 -59.35 -10.68
C ALA A 160 -19.27 -58.85 -12.13
N GLY A 161 -18.33 -57.89 -12.24
CA GLY A 161 -17.92 -57.34 -13.54
C GLY A 161 -18.85 -56.21 -14.04
N SER A 162 -19.82 -55.74 -13.24
CA SER A 162 -20.64 -54.59 -13.61
C SER A 162 -19.83 -53.29 -13.70
N LYS A 163 -20.10 -52.48 -14.72
CA LYS A 163 -19.46 -51.17 -14.93
C LYS A 163 -20.17 -50.03 -14.21
N GLU A 164 -21.42 -50.19 -13.90
CA GLU A 164 -22.28 -49.23 -13.16
C GLU A 164 -23.35 -49.98 -12.39
N TYR A 165 -23.88 -49.36 -11.34
CA TYR A 165 -24.99 -49.85 -10.57
C TYR A 165 -25.97 -48.72 -10.24
N GLU A 166 -27.26 -48.97 -10.42
CA GLU A 166 -28.32 -48.02 -10.05
C GLU A 166 -28.80 -48.37 -8.65
N ALA A 167 -28.54 -47.50 -7.68
CA ALA A 167 -28.95 -47.67 -6.30
C ALA A 167 -29.99 -46.61 -5.90
N LEU A 168 -30.97 -47.00 -5.10
CA LEU A 168 -31.85 -46.04 -4.45
C LEU A 168 -31.08 -45.37 -3.29
N ASN A 169 -30.92 -44.08 -3.39
CA ASN A 169 -30.36 -43.28 -2.30
C ASN A 169 -31.43 -43.08 -1.22
N TYR A 170 -31.25 -43.69 -0.07
CA TYR A 170 -32.19 -43.59 1.03
C TYR A 170 -32.18 -42.26 1.78
N TYR A 171 -31.25 -41.34 1.44
CA TYR A 171 -31.19 -39.99 2.03
C TYR A 171 -32.18 -39.03 1.39
N ASP A 172 -32.38 -39.13 0.08
CA ASP A 172 -33.26 -38.25 -0.70
C ASP A 172 -34.28 -38.97 -1.58
N ASN A 173 -34.34 -40.29 -1.49
CA ASN A 173 -35.20 -41.15 -2.30
C ASN A 173 -34.98 -41.03 -3.82
N THR A 174 -33.79 -40.61 -4.27
CA THR A 174 -33.45 -40.55 -5.67
C THR A 174 -32.69 -41.80 -6.12
N THR A 175 -32.80 -42.16 -7.39
CA THR A 175 -32.00 -43.21 -7.99
C THR A 175 -30.68 -42.62 -8.49
N ILE A 176 -29.56 -43.15 -8.00
CA ILE A 176 -28.22 -42.69 -8.34
C ILE A 176 -27.47 -43.76 -9.11
N LYS A 177 -26.85 -43.39 -10.23
CA LYS A 177 -25.91 -44.24 -10.96
C LYS A 177 -24.51 -44.13 -10.36
N ILE A 178 -23.98 -45.26 -9.90
CA ILE A 178 -22.67 -45.36 -9.27
C ILE A 178 -21.74 -46.07 -10.27
N PRO A 179 -20.68 -45.41 -10.76
CA PRO A 179 -19.68 -46.03 -11.60
C PRO A 179 -18.88 -47.08 -10.83
N LEU A 180 -18.66 -48.23 -11.42
CA LEU A 180 -17.90 -49.32 -10.83
C LEU A 180 -16.68 -49.66 -11.67
N ASP A 181 -15.63 -50.10 -11.00
CA ASP A 181 -14.48 -50.75 -11.63
C ASP A 181 -14.80 -52.25 -11.78
N ASN A 182 -14.97 -52.70 -12.99
CA ASN A 182 -15.37 -54.06 -13.31
C ASN A 182 -14.32 -55.13 -12.95
N THR A 183 -13.10 -54.71 -12.60
CA THR A 183 -12.02 -55.59 -12.14
C THR A 183 -12.10 -55.86 -10.61
N LEU A 184 -12.90 -55.09 -9.92
CA LEU A 184 -13.02 -55.11 -8.47
C LEU A 184 -14.38 -55.65 -8.04
N THR A 185 -14.44 -56.30 -6.87
CA THR A 185 -15.66 -56.68 -6.25
C THR A 185 -16.50 -55.44 -5.78
N PRO A 186 -17.82 -55.57 -5.57
CA PRO A 186 -18.63 -54.47 -5.05
C PRO A 186 -18.06 -53.86 -3.76
N ILE A 187 -17.56 -54.67 -2.85
CA ILE A 187 -16.98 -54.25 -1.57
C ILE A 187 -15.66 -53.51 -1.78
N GLU A 188 -14.81 -53.97 -2.72
CA GLU A 188 -13.58 -53.28 -3.04
C GLU A 188 -13.84 -51.92 -3.70
N ASN A 189 -14.86 -51.80 -4.57
CA ASN A 189 -15.34 -50.52 -5.10
C ASN A 189 -15.83 -49.59 -3.97
N ALA A 190 -16.57 -50.10 -3.03
CA ALA A 190 -17.02 -49.32 -1.84
C ALA A 190 -15.80 -48.79 -1.06
N ASN A 191 -14.81 -49.65 -0.79
CA ASN A 191 -13.59 -49.27 -0.08
C ASN A 191 -12.78 -48.18 -0.86
N LYS A 192 -12.74 -48.27 -2.20
CA LYS A 192 -12.13 -47.27 -3.07
C LYS A 192 -12.83 -45.90 -2.92
N TYR A 193 -14.16 -45.87 -2.85
CA TYR A 193 -14.92 -44.63 -2.60
C TYR A 193 -14.74 -44.11 -1.17
N PHE A 194 -14.70 -44.94 -0.15
CA PHE A 194 -14.38 -44.51 1.20
C PHE A 194 -12.96 -43.99 1.36
N ALA A 195 -11.98 -44.60 0.69
CA ALA A 195 -10.62 -44.09 0.67
C ALA A 195 -10.56 -42.67 0.06
N ARG A 196 -11.31 -42.43 -1.04
CA ARG A 196 -11.43 -41.14 -1.69
C ARG A 196 -12.13 -40.11 -0.81
N TYR A 197 -13.22 -40.49 -0.15
CA TYR A 197 -13.90 -39.67 0.85
C TYR A 197 -12.96 -39.25 1.99
N ASN A 198 -12.27 -40.22 2.59
CA ASN A 198 -11.35 -39.96 3.70
C ASN A 198 -10.19 -39.02 3.30
N LYS A 199 -9.66 -39.17 2.07
CA LYS A 199 -8.66 -38.26 1.53
C LYS A 199 -9.19 -36.84 1.40
N LEU A 200 -10.37 -36.65 0.80
CA LEU A 200 -10.99 -35.34 0.62
C LEU A 200 -11.38 -34.72 1.97
N LYS A 201 -11.88 -35.52 2.94
CA LYS A 201 -12.18 -35.07 4.30
C LYS A 201 -10.95 -34.50 5.00
N ARG A 202 -9.81 -35.22 4.96
CA ARG A 202 -8.54 -34.75 5.53
C ARG A 202 -8.06 -33.47 4.85
N THR A 203 -8.17 -33.37 3.53
CA THR A 203 -7.81 -32.19 2.77
C THR A 203 -8.68 -30.98 3.16
N TYR A 204 -10.00 -31.22 3.35
CA TYR A 204 -10.94 -30.18 3.80
C TYR A 204 -10.60 -29.66 5.21
N GLU A 205 -10.40 -30.57 6.17
CA GLU A 205 -10.07 -30.21 7.56
C GLU A 205 -8.73 -29.44 7.66
N ALA A 206 -7.72 -29.90 6.91
CA ALA A 206 -6.44 -29.21 6.84
C ALA A 206 -6.55 -27.83 6.16
N GLY A 207 -7.35 -27.73 5.08
CA GLY A 207 -7.59 -26.50 4.35
C GLY A 207 -8.29 -25.44 5.20
N ILE A 208 -9.29 -25.81 6.00
CA ILE A 208 -9.97 -24.87 6.93
C ILE A 208 -8.99 -24.29 7.93
N ARG A 209 -8.15 -25.11 8.55
CA ARG A 209 -7.14 -24.63 9.50
C ARG A 209 -6.16 -23.66 8.83
N LEU A 210 -5.69 -23.99 7.63
CA LEU A 210 -4.77 -23.16 6.89
C LEU A 210 -5.38 -21.83 6.44
N ILE A 211 -6.67 -21.82 6.05
CA ILE A 211 -7.41 -20.59 5.76
C ILE A 211 -7.49 -19.71 7.00
N GLN A 212 -7.76 -20.28 8.15
CA GLN A 212 -7.83 -19.53 9.40
C GLN A 212 -6.48 -18.89 9.74
N GLU A 213 -5.39 -19.64 9.65
CA GLU A 213 -4.02 -19.14 9.85
C GLU A 213 -3.67 -17.99 8.86
N ILE A 214 -4.00 -18.16 7.55
CA ILE A 214 -3.77 -17.14 6.53
C ILE A 214 -4.61 -15.88 6.79
N THR A 215 -5.85 -16.04 7.23
CA THR A 215 -6.74 -14.92 7.56
C THR A 215 -6.20 -14.12 8.74
N GLU A 216 -5.67 -14.79 9.75
CA GLU A 216 -4.97 -14.14 10.88
C GLU A 216 -3.70 -13.43 10.41
N GLU A 217 -2.88 -14.07 9.53
CA GLU A 217 -1.70 -13.47 8.91
C GLU A 217 -2.03 -12.18 8.14
N ILE A 218 -3.18 -12.10 7.46
CA ILE A 218 -3.65 -10.92 6.73
C ILE A 218 -4.16 -9.83 7.69
N SER A 219 -4.89 -10.19 8.73
CA SER A 219 -5.53 -9.24 9.65
C SER A 219 -4.52 -8.41 10.45
N TYR A 220 -3.38 -8.99 10.82
CA TYR A 220 -2.36 -8.35 11.63
C TYR A 220 -1.74 -7.10 10.96
N PRO A 221 -1.18 -7.14 9.72
CA PRO A 221 -0.64 -5.97 9.05
C PRO A 221 -1.69 -4.92 8.71
N VAL A 222 -2.93 -5.34 8.38
CA VAL A 222 -4.03 -4.42 8.05
C VAL A 222 -4.41 -3.60 9.27
N SER A 223 -4.49 -4.21 10.45
CA SER A 223 -4.78 -3.51 11.71
C SER A 223 -3.73 -2.42 12.03
N TYR A 224 -2.43 -2.72 11.84
CA TYR A 224 -1.35 -1.75 12.07
C TYR A 224 -1.30 -0.62 11.04
N THR A 225 -1.66 -0.85 9.79
CA THR A 225 -1.71 0.20 8.77
C THR A 225 -2.89 1.13 8.97
N HIS A 226 -4.03 0.65 9.47
CA HIS A 226 -5.20 1.47 9.83
C HIS A 226 -4.95 2.36 11.06
N LEU A 227 -4.31 1.86 12.10
CA LEU A 227 -4.00 2.63 13.31
C LEU A 227 -3.10 3.85 12.99
N ARG A 228 -2.13 3.71 12.09
CA ARG A 228 -1.27 4.84 11.67
C ARG A 228 -1.92 5.84 10.73
N ALA A 229 -2.93 5.47 9.97
CA ALA A 229 -3.64 6.40 9.08
C ALA A 229 -4.54 7.40 9.85
N HIS A 230 -4.82 7.14 11.13
CA HIS A 230 -5.59 8.02 12.00
C HIS A 230 -4.71 8.92 12.91
N GLU A 231 -3.38 8.72 12.93
CA GLU A 231 -2.43 9.51 13.73
C GLU A 231 -1.65 10.55 12.91
N THR A 232 -1.91 10.66 11.61
CA THR A 232 -1.34 11.68 10.69
C THR A 232 -2.45 12.55 10.10
#